data_eecb34444e7a5a629307cf46431f17a6
#
_entry.id   eecb34444e7a5a629307cf46431f17a6
#
_cell.length_a   1.000
_cell.length_b   1.000
_cell.length_c   1.000
_cell.angle_alpha   90.00
_cell.angle_beta   90.00
_cell.angle_gamma   90.00
#
_symmetry.space_group_name_H-M   'P 1'
#
loop_
_entity.id
_entity.type
_entity.pdbx_description
1 polymer ?
#
loop_
_entity_poly.entity_id
_entity_poly.type
_entity_poly.pdbx_seq_one_letter_code
_entity_poly.pdbx_strand_id
1 'polypeptide(L)'
;MTAKHGVVGFTKTVALEVVEGGITVNAVCPGYVLTPLVEQQIPDTARARGISVDEVIRDVLLAAQPTKKFVTVEQVAALTCFLCSDDAASVTGAILPIDGGWTAH
;
A
#
# COMPACT_ATOMS: atom_id res chain seq x y z
N MET A 1 11.03 -4.54 8.56
CA MET A 1 10.18 -3.98 9.64
C MET A 1 10.69 -2.66 10.17
N THR A 2 11.97 -2.57 10.54
CA THR A 2 12.56 -1.32 11.04
C THR A 2 12.40 -0.15 10.08
N ALA A 3 12.64 -0.36 8.79
CA ALA A 3 12.52 0.67 7.77
C ALA A 3 11.08 1.23 7.68
N LYS A 4 10.07 0.37 7.77
CA LYS A 4 8.66 0.79 7.74
C LYS A 4 8.30 1.64 8.96
N HIS A 5 8.73 1.24 10.14
CA HIS A 5 8.54 2.02 11.37
C HIS A 5 9.26 3.35 11.29
N GLY A 6 10.46 3.38 10.70
CA GLY A 6 11.20 4.60 10.47
C GLY A 6 10.46 5.58 9.56
N VAL A 7 9.87 5.09 8.47
CA VAL A 7 9.07 5.92 7.56
C VAL A 7 7.85 6.50 8.27
N VAL A 8 7.14 5.71 9.08
CA VAL A 8 5.99 6.19 9.87
C VAL A 8 6.40 7.30 10.82
N GLY A 9 7.45 7.08 11.61
CA GLY A 9 7.95 8.09 12.56
C GLY A 9 8.45 9.35 11.86
N PHE A 10 9.18 9.19 10.78
CA PHE A 10 9.67 10.31 9.96
C PHE A 10 8.51 11.13 9.38
N THR A 11 7.50 10.46 8.83
CA THR A 11 6.31 11.11 8.27
C THR A 11 5.63 12.00 9.30
N LYS A 12 5.40 11.49 10.49
CA LYS A 12 4.74 12.23 11.58
C LYS A 12 5.59 13.41 12.04
N THR A 13 6.87 13.20 12.20
CA THR A 13 7.80 14.25 12.66
C THR A 13 7.88 15.40 11.66
N VAL A 14 8.11 15.09 10.39
CA VAL A 14 8.20 16.12 9.34
C VAL A 14 6.87 16.84 9.16
N ALA A 15 5.75 16.11 9.25
CA ALA A 15 4.42 16.73 9.16
C ALA A 15 4.27 17.84 10.19
N LEU A 16 4.66 17.59 11.43
CA LEU A 16 4.58 18.59 12.50
C LEU A 16 5.53 19.77 12.29
N GLU A 17 6.71 19.52 11.74
CA GLU A 17 7.69 20.58 11.49
C GLU A 17 7.26 21.56 10.41
N VAL A 18 6.50 21.12 9.42
CA VAL A 18 6.15 21.93 8.24
C VAL A 18 4.70 22.39 8.21
N VAL A 19 3.90 22.04 9.22
CA VAL A 19 2.46 22.26 9.22
C VAL A 19 2.07 23.73 9.06
N GLU A 20 2.79 24.64 9.67
CA GLU A 20 2.50 26.07 9.58
C GLU A 20 2.87 26.66 8.21
N GLY A 21 3.75 25.99 7.48
CA GLY A 21 4.13 26.38 6.12
C GLY A 21 3.11 25.96 5.04
N GLY A 22 2.01 25.34 5.42
CA GLY A 22 0.99 24.89 4.46
C GLY A 22 1.39 23.63 3.70
N ILE A 23 2.35 22.87 4.20
CA ILE A 23 2.81 21.61 3.60
C ILE A 23 2.21 20.45 4.37
N THR A 24 1.67 19.46 3.65
CA THR A 24 1.20 18.23 4.24
C THR A 24 2.16 17.09 3.93
N VAL A 25 2.32 16.17 4.88
CA VAL A 25 3.21 15.01 4.74
C VAL A 25 2.46 13.78 5.21
N ASN A 26 2.24 12.84 4.32
CA ASN A 26 1.50 11.61 4.58
C ASN A 26 2.23 10.41 4.01
N ALA A 27 1.95 9.22 4.54
CA ALA A 27 2.49 7.98 4.02
C ALA A 27 1.35 7.12 3.45
N VAL A 28 1.46 6.77 2.18
CA VAL A 28 0.57 5.79 1.54
C VAL A 28 1.22 4.43 1.67
N CYS A 29 0.49 3.47 2.23
CA CYS A 29 0.99 2.15 2.55
C CYS A 29 0.20 1.07 1.80
N PRO A 30 0.57 0.79 0.53
CA PRO A 30 -0.15 -0.22 -0.24
C PRO A 30 0.17 -1.63 0.28
N GLY A 31 -0.81 -2.52 0.15
CA GLY A 31 -0.61 -3.94 0.33
C GLY A 31 -0.03 -4.56 -0.95
N TYR A 32 -0.56 -5.71 -1.35
CA TYR A 32 -0.07 -6.38 -2.55
C TYR A 32 -0.66 -5.74 -3.81
N VAL A 33 0.18 -5.03 -4.54
CA VAL A 33 -0.22 -4.34 -5.78
C VAL A 33 0.10 -5.23 -6.98
N LEU A 34 -0.85 -5.37 -7.89
CA LEU A 34 -0.63 -6.10 -9.13
C LEU A 34 0.18 -5.23 -10.10
N THR A 35 1.46 -5.52 -10.19
CA THR A 35 2.41 -4.88 -11.10
C THR A 35 2.86 -5.89 -12.17
N PRO A 36 3.45 -5.45 -13.28
CA PRO A 36 4.01 -6.38 -14.27
C PRO A 36 5.01 -7.37 -13.67
N LEU A 37 5.81 -6.94 -12.69
CA LEU A 37 6.75 -7.83 -12.00
C LEU A 37 6.02 -8.96 -11.27
N VAL A 38 4.96 -8.63 -10.54
CA VAL A 38 4.15 -9.61 -9.83
C VAL A 38 3.45 -10.56 -10.81
N GLU A 39 2.87 -10.03 -11.89
CA GLU A 39 2.22 -10.83 -12.92
C GLU A 39 3.17 -11.88 -13.52
N GLN A 40 4.42 -11.51 -13.74
CA GLN A 40 5.43 -12.42 -14.30
C GLN A 40 5.81 -13.53 -13.31
N GLN A 41 5.72 -13.28 -12.01
CA GLN A 41 6.07 -14.25 -10.98
C GLN A 41 5.02 -15.34 -10.77
N ILE A 42 3.76 -15.07 -11.11
CA ILE A 42 2.65 -15.97 -10.82
C ILE A 42 2.81 -17.34 -11.50
N PRO A 43 3.06 -17.43 -12.83
CA PRO A 43 3.20 -18.74 -13.48
C PRO A 43 4.37 -19.55 -12.94
N ASP A 44 5.50 -18.91 -12.66
CA ASP A 44 6.69 -19.57 -12.16
C ASP A 44 6.47 -20.12 -10.75
N THR A 45 5.79 -19.35 -9.90
CA THR A 45 5.43 -19.79 -8.54
C THR A 45 4.47 -20.97 -8.60
N ALA A 46 3.48 -20.94 -9.49
CA ALA A 46 2.55 -22.04 -9.67
C ALA A 46 3.26 -23.32 -10.05
N ARG A 47 4.19 -23.27 -10.98
CA ARG A 47 5.00 -24.43 -11.40
C ARG A 47 5.90 -24.94 -10.27
N ALA A 48 6.58 -24.04 -9.58
CA ALA A 48 7.51 -24.40 -8.52
C ALA A 48 6.82 -25.08 -7.34
N ARG A 49 5.59 -24.70 -7.04
CA ARG A 49 4.80 -25.26 -5.94
C ARG A 49 3.84 -26.37 -6.34
N GLY A 50 3.66 -26.62 -7.64
CA GLY A 50 2.73 -27.64 -8.14
C GLY A 50 1.27 -27.32 -7.85
N ILE A 51 0.90 -26.05 -7.87
CA ILE A 51 -0.48 -25.59 -7.60
C ILE A 51 -0.98 -24.74 -8.77
N SER A 52 -2.29 -24.45 -8.79
CA SER A 52 -2.89 -23.63 -9.84
C SER A 52 -2.52 -22.15 -9.69
N VAL A 53 -2.67 -21.39 -10.76
CA VAL A 53 -2.50 -19.94 -10.74
C VAL A 53 -3.46 -19.28 -9.72
N ASP A 54 -4.72 -19.72 -9.69
CA ASP A 54 -5.71 -19.19 -8.75
C ASP A 54 -5.30 -19.44 -7.29
N GLU A 55 -4.73 -20.62 -6.99
CA GLU A 55 -4.22 -20.94 -5.66
C GLU A 55 -3.01 -20.06 -5.29
N VAL A 56 -2.13 -19.77 -6.25
CA VAL A 56 -1.01 -18.84 -6.01
C VAL A 56 -1.53 -17.48 -5.62
N ILE A 57 -2.47 -16.95 -6.37
CA ILE A 57 -3.03 -15.62 -6.12
C ILE A 57 -3.70 -15.57 -4.75
N ARG A 58 -4.61 -16.48 -4.49
CA ARG A 58 -5.45 -16.45 -3.28
C ARG A 58 -4.71 -16.86 -2.02
N ASP A 59 -3.97 -17.96 -2.09
CA ASP A 59 -3.46 -18.65 -0.89
C ASP A 59 -2.00 -18.36 -0.62
N VAL A 60 -1.27 -17.83 -1.57
CA VAL A 60 0.15 -17.46 -1.42
C VAL A 60 0.31 -15.96 -1.40
N LEU A 61 -0.01 -15.27 -2.50
CA LEU A 61 0.23 -13.84 -2.61
C LEU A 61 -0.74 -13.03 -1.75
N LEU A 62 -2.01 -13.37 -1.76
CA LEU A 62 -3.07 -12.64 -1.04
C LEU A 62 -3.47 -13.32 0.27
N ALA A 63 -2.63 -14.22 0.78
CA ALA A 63 -2.93 -14.97 2.00
C ALA A 63 -3.31 -14.05 3.18
N ALA A 64 -2.55 -12.98 3.37
CA ALA A 64 -2.74 -12.04 4.48
C ALA A 64 -3.70 -10.90 4.16
N GLN A 65 -4.18 -10.80 2.91
CA GLN A 65 -5.04 -9.69 2.46
C GLN A 65 -6.50 -10.14 2.47
N PRO A 66 -7.31 -9.69 3.44
CA PRO A 66 -8.68 -10.22 3.63
C PRO A 66 -9.59 -10.11 2.41
N THR A 67 -9.44 -9.07 1.59
CA THR A 67 -10.27 -8.93 0.38
C THR A 67 -9.99 -9.99 -0.68
N LYS A 68 -8.84 -10.67 -0.60
CA LYS A 68 -8.36 -11.62 -1.64
C LYS A 68 -8.30 -11.00 -3.03
N LYS A 69 -8.12 -9.69 -3.09
CA LYS A 69 -7.99 -8.93 -4.33
C LYS A 69 -6.72 -8.10 -4.28
N PHE A 70 -6.02 -8.03 -5.40
CA PHE A 70 -4.88 -7.12 -5.51
C PHE A 70 -5.33 -5.66 -5.39
N VAL A 71 -4.48 -4.85 -4.80
CA VAL A 71 -4.59 -3.39 -4.92
C VAL A 71 -4.17 -3.02 -6.33
N THR A 72 -4.90 -2.14 -6.98
CA THR A 72 -4.55 -1.70 -8.34
C THR A 72 -3.65 -0.47 -8.29
N VAL A 73 -2.84 -0.30 -9.33
CA VAL A 73 -2.01 0.91 -9.46
C VAL A 73 -2.88 2.17 -9.54
N GLU A 74 -4.06 2.06 -10.14
CA GLU A 74 -5.03 3.14 -10.26
C GLU A 74 -5.58 3.55 -8.89
N GLN A 75 -5.82 2.59 -8.00
CA GLN A 75 -6.28 2.87 -6.63
C GLN A 75 -5.22 3.64 -5.84
N VAL A 76 -3.95 3.24 -5.95
CA VAL A 76 -2.84 3.94 -5.30
C VAL A 76 -2.70 5.35 -5.87
N ALA A 77 -2.77 5.48 -7.19
CA ALA A 77 -2.69 6.77 -7.85
C ALA A 77 -3.84 7.71 -7.45
N ALA A 78 -5.07 7.20 -7.38
CA ALA A 78 -6.23 8.00 -6.99
C ALA A 78 -6.09 8.55 -5.56
N LEU A 79 -5.65 7.73 -4.61
CA LEU A 79 -5.41 8.18 -3.24
C LEU A 79 -4.30 9.24 -3.21
N THR A 80 -3.22 9.03 -3.95
CA THR A 80 -2.11 9.97 -4.02
C THR A 80 -2.57 11.32 -4.62
N CYS A 81 -3.35 11.28 -5.69
CA CYS A 81 -3.91 12.49 -6.29
C CYS A 81 -4.83 13.24 -5.33
N PHE A 82 -5.66 12.53 -4.56
CA PHE A 82 -6.48 13.16 -3.52
C PHE A 82 -5.61 13.90 -2.51
N LEU A 83 -4.53 13.27 -2.03
CA LEU A 83 -3.63 13.88 -1.05
C LEU A 83 -2.92 15.13 -1.59
N CYS A 84 -2.76 15.23 -2.90
CA CYS A 84 -2.18 16.41 -3.56
C CYS A 84 -3.20 17.51 -3.84
N SER A 85 -4.49 17.26 -3.57
CA SER A 85 -5.55 18.23 -3.85
C SER A 85 -5.80 19.17 -2.67
N ASP A 86 -6.48 20.28 -2.93
CA ASP A 86 -6.90 21.21 -1.88
C ASP A 86 -7.88 20.57 -0.90
N ASP A 87 -8.64 19.58 -1.35
CA ASP A 87 -9.59 18.85 -0.49
C ASP A 87 -8.89 18.08 0.63
N ALA A 88 -7.59 17.78 0.46
CA ALA A 88 -6.78 17.10 1.47
C ALA A 88 -5.92 18.05 2.32
N ALA A 89 -6.21 19.34 2.30
CA ALA A 89 -5.40 20.36 3.00
C ALA A 89 -5.28 20.11 4.51
N SER A 90 -6.25 19.44 5.11
CA SER A 90 -6.22 19.10 6.55
C SER A 90 -5.74 17.68 6.83
N VAL A 91 -5.28 16.96 5.82
CA VAL A 91 -4.74 15.61 5.97
C VAL A 91 -3.22 15.71 6.01
N THR A 92 -2.65 15.55 7.21
CA THR A 92 -1.20 15.56 7.40
C THR A 92 -0.81 14.66 8.57
N GLY A 93 0.37 14.06 8.50
CA GLY A 93 0.84 13.10 9.48
C GLY A 93 0.08 11.79 9.46
N ALA A 94 -0.70 11.53 8.42
CA ALA A 94 -1.54 10.34 8.31
C ALA A 94 -0.76 9.18 7.69
N ILE A 95 -1.05 7.99 8.20
CA ILE A 95 -0.58 6.74 7.64
C ILE A 95 -1.79 6.06 7.01
N LEU A 96 -1.79 5.94 5.70
CA LEU A 96 -2.97 5.57 4.92
C LEU A 96 -2.77 4.20 4.28
N PRO A 97 -3.23 3.11 4.95
CA PRO A 97 -3.20 1.79 4.34
C PRO A 97 -4.17 1.69 3.17
N ILE A 98 -3.72 1.06 2.10
CA ILE A 98 -4.57 0.66 0.97
C ILE A 98 -4.19 -0.79 0.66
N ASP A 99 -4.64 -1.71 1.50
CA ASP A 99 -4.09 -3.05 1.62
C ASP A 99 -5.14 -4.16 1.73
N GLY A 100 -6.37 -3.87 1.36
CA GLY A 100 -7.44 -4.87 1.40
C GLY A 100 -7.74 -5.41 2.80
N GLY A 101 -7.43 -4.64 3.83
CA GLY A 101 -7.70 -5.00 5.22
C GLY A 101 -6.53 -5.71 5.93
N TRP A 102 -5.40 -5.88 5.29
CA TRP A 102 -4.25 -6.60 5.87
C TRP A 102 -3.87 -6.09 7.26
N THR A 103 -3.82 -4.78 7.45
CA THR A 103 -3.42 -4.18 8.74
C THR A 103 -4.59 -3.83 9.65
N ALA A 104 -5.81 -4.25 9.32
CA ALA A 104 -7.00 -3.92 10.11
C ALA A 104 -7.18 -4.76 11.39
N HIS A 105 -6.35 -5.78 11.56
CA HIS A 105 -6.43 -6.69 12.71
C HIS A 105 -5.13 -6.80 13.50
#